data_d85812385ba4224f1822462b9da9dae8
#
_entry.id   d85812385ba4224f1822462b9da9dae8
#
_cell.length_a   1.000
_cell.length_b   1.000
_cell.length_c   1.000
_cell.angle_alpha   90.00
_cell.angle_beta   90.00
_cell.angle_gamma   90.00
#
_symmetry.space_group_name_H-M   'P 1'
#
loop_
_entity.id
_entity.type
_entity.pdbx_description
1 polymer ?
#
loop_
_entity_poly.entity_id
_entity_poly.type
_entity_poly.pdbx_seq_one_letter_code
_entity_poly.pdbx_strand_id
1 'polypeptide(L)'
;SGNRIYLAVIENGRICLAILLDGVWQSIRNQRILHSVADELLAALDQETILSGHKASVELVYLFAPEHPELALPQNCGWSLIPLQTEQLPVLAHYPSAAVNHTEINQCVA
;
A
#
# COMPACT_ATOMS: atom_id res chain seq x y z
N SER A 1 3.14 -19.35 -7.56
CA SER A 1 3.32 -18.73 -6.26
C SER A 1 3.89 -17.34 -6.46
N GLY A 2 3.21 -16.35 -6.02
CA GLY A 2 3.64 -14.99 -6.18
C GLY A 2 4.21 -14.43 -4.89
N ASN A 3 5.26 -13.63 -5.00
CA ASN A 3 5.74 -12.83 -3.90
C ASN A 3 5.07 -11.47 -4.01
N ARG A 4 4.02 -11.28 -3.22
CA ARG A 4 3.21 -10.07 -3.30
C ARG A 4 3.59 -9.09 -2.21
N ILE A 5 3.80 -7.85 -2.59
CA ILE A 5 4.11 -6.78 -1.66
C ILE A 5 3.02 -5.71 -1.77
N TYR A 6 2.46 -5.34 -0.63
CA TYR A 6 1.51 -4.25 -0.54
C TYR A 6 2.23 -3.04 0.04
N LEU A 7 2.07 -1.89 -0.61
CA LEU A 7 2.66 -0.64 -0.16
C LEU A 7 1.56 0.41 -0.05
N ALA A 8 1.40 0.99 1.12
CA ALA A 8 0.46 2.07 1.34
C ALA A 8 1.22 3.34 1.69
N VAL A 9 0.98 4.39 0.94
CA VAL A 9 1.55 5.71 1.20
C VAL A 9 0.41 6.65 1.52
N ILE A 10 0.45 7.24 2.70
CA ILE A 10 -0.61 8.13 3.16
C ILE A 10 -0.01 9.49 3.46
N GLU A 11 -0.33 10.45 2.61
CA GLU A 11 0.15 11.81 2.73
C GLU A 11 -0.89 12.77 2.17
N ASN A 12 -0.95 13.96 2.72
CA ASN A 12 -1.76 15.04 2.17
C ASN A 12 -3.21 14.64 1.95
N GLY A 13 -3.78 13.91 2.90
CA GLY A 13 -5.19 13.53 2.84
C GLY A 13 -5.51 12.50 1.78
N ARG A 14 -4.53 11.73 1.32
CA ARG A 14 -4.74 10.73 0.29
C ARG A 14 -4.11 9.41 0.69
N ILE A 15 -4.69 8.32 0.19
CA ILE A 15 -4.12 6.99 0.31
C ILE A 15 -3.69 6.55 -1.08
N CYS A 16 -2.44 6.17 -1.21
CA CYS A 16 -1.96 5.52 -2.42
C CYS A 16 -1.61 4.08 -2.08
N LEU A 17 -2.30 3.15 -2.69
CA LEU A 17 -2.08 1.73 -2.45
C LEU A 17 -1.52 1.08 -3.71
N ALA A 18 -0.32 0.53 -3.59
CA ALA A 18 0.36 -0.10 -4.70
C ALA A 18 0.61 -1.56 -4.37
N ILE A 19 0.47 -2.41 -5.36
CA ILE A 19 0.68 -3.85 -5.22
C ILE A 19 1.72 -4.30 -6.22
N LEU A 20 2.76 -4.94 -5.70
CA LEU A 20 3.86 -5.45 -6.49
C LEU A 20 3.82 -6.98 -6.39
N LEU A 21 3.78 -7.64 -7.54
CA LEU A 21 3.76 -9.10 -7.59
C LEU A 21 4.96 -9.57 -8.40
N ASP A 22 5.86 -10.30 -7.73
CA ASP A 22 7.07 -10.84 -8.36
C ASP A 22 7.88 -9.76 -9.08
N GLY A 23 7.97 -8.58 -8.46
CA GLY A 23 8.73 -7.48 -9.02
C GLY A 23 8.01 -6.67 -10.08
N VAL A 24 6.74 -6.94 -10.31
CA VAL A 24 5.96 -6.23 -11.32
C VAL A 24 4.80 -5.50 -10.65
N TRP A 25 4.65 -4.23 -10.94
CA TRP A 25 3.52 -3.45 -10.40
C TRP A 25 2.22 -3.97 -10.98
N GLN A 26 1.38 -4.50 -10.10
CA GLN A 26 0.08 -5.06 -10.49
C GLN A 26 -1.02 -4.04 -10.47
N SER A 27 -0.96 -3.16 -9.48
CA SER A 27 -2.07 -2.25 -9.24
C SER A 27 -1.55 -1.03 -8.50
N ILE A 28 -2.01 0.13 -8.88
CA ILE A 28 -1.74 1.38 -8.16
C ILE A 28 -3.07 2.10 -8.06
N ARG A 29 -3.47 2.37 -6.83
CA ARG A 29 -4.75 3.01 -6.55
C ARG A 29 -4.50 4.25 -5.72
N ASN A 30 -5.13 5.35 -6.06
CA ASN A 30 -4.98 6.61 -5.37
C ASN A 30 -6.37 7.14 -5.03
N GLN A 31 -6.61 7.44 -3.77
CA GLN A 31 -7.93 7.91 -3.36
C GLN A 31 -7.80 8.96 -2.26
N ARG A 32 -8.76 9.86 -2.22
CA ARG A 32 -8.84 10.87 -1.17
C ARG A 32 -9.41 10.25 0.10
N ILE A 33 -8.88 10.67 1.25
CA ILE A 33 -9.42 10.28 2.53
C ILE A 33 -10.62 11.18 2.84
N LEU A 34 -11.78 10.56 3.06
CA LEU A 34 -13.00 11.31 3.30
C LEU A 34 -13.35 11.41 4.78
N HIS A 35 -13.11 10.36 5.57
CA HIS A 35 -13.49 10.33 6.98
C HIS A 35 -12.43 9.74 7.87
N SER A 36 -12.16 8.45 7.76
CA SER A 36 -11.26 7.74 8.66
C SER A 36 -10.16 7.05 7.87
N VAL A 37 -8.92 7.43 8.16
CA VAL A 37 -7.76 6.84 7.49
C VAL A 37 -7.74 5.33 7.69
N ALA A 38 -7.91 4.87 8.94
CA ALA A 38 -7.83 3.45 9.23
C ALA A 38 -8.92 2.66 8.52
N ASP A 39 -10.16 3.15 8.60
CA ASP A 39 -11.28 2.45 8.00
C ASP A 39 -11.15 2.41 6.48
N GLU A 40 -10.70 3.51 5.90
CA GLU A 40 -10.62 3.61 4.44
C GLU A 40 -9.43 2.82 3.92
N LEU A 41 -8.33 2.77 4.65
CA LEU A 41 -7.22 1.92 4.27
C LEU A 41 -7.62 0.45 4.32
N LEU A 42 -8.29 0.04 5.39
CA LEU A 42 -8.74 -1.34 5.51
C LEU A 42 -9.70 -1.72 4.39
N ALA A 43 -10.63 -0.83 4.07
CA ALA A 43 -11.57 -1.09 2.98
C ALA A 43 -10.86 -1.24 1.65
N ALA A 44 -9.85 -0.40 1.39
CA ALA A 44 -9.10 -0.48 0.15
C ALA A 44 -8.32 -1.79 0.06
N LEU A 45 -7.70 -2.20 1.15
CA LEU A 45 -6.96 -3.46 1.19
C LEU A 45 -7.88 -4.66 0.97
N ASP A 46 -9.02 -4.67 1.66
CA ASP A 46 -9.97 -5.77 1.51
C ASP A 46 -10.52 -5.85 0.10
N GLN A 47 -10.71 -4.71 -0.54
CA GLN A 47 -11.17 -4.70 -1.91
C GLN A 47 -10.16 -5.34 -2.86
N GLU A 48 -8.86 -5.14 -2.59
CA GLU A 48 -7.84 -5.76 -3.42
C GLU A 48 -7.88 -7.28 -3.32
N THR A 49 -8.21 -7.84 -2.15
CA THR A 49 -8.31 -9.28 -2.04
C THR A 49 -9.52 -9.82 -2.81
N ILE A 50 -10.60 -9.07 -2.84
CA ILE A 50 -11.76 -9.46 -3.63
C ILE A 50 -11.40 -9.50 -5.13
N LEU A 51 -10.69 -8.47 -5.59
CA LEU A 51 -10.31 -8.38 -7.00
C LEU A 51 -9.30 -9.44 -7.40
N SER A 52 -8.35 -9.74 -6.52
CA SER A 52 -7.31 -10.73 -6.83
C SER A 52 -7.79 -12.16 -6.59
N GLY A 53 -8.83 -12.34 -5.82
CA GLY A 53 -9.38 -13.66 -5.54
C GLY A 53 -8.56 -14.48 -4.57
N HIS A 54 -7.57 -13.89 -3.92
CA HIS A 54 -6.70 -14.65 -3.03
C HIS A 54 -6.11 -13.78 -1.94
N LYS A 55 -6.01 -14.35 -0.73
CA LYS A 55 -5.34 -13.72 0.38
C LYS A 55 -4.86 -14.80 1.34
N ALA A 56 -3.64 -14.65 1.83
CA ALA A 56 -3.12 -15.50 2.89
C ALA A 56 -3.85 -15.17 4.20
N SER A 57 -3.62 -16.00 5.22
CA SER A 57 -4.27 -15.75 6.51
C SER A 57 -3.92 -14.38 7.07
N VAL A 58 -2.68 -13.93 6.90
CA VAL A 58 -2.25 -12.58 7.26
C VAL A 58 -1.33 -12.07 6.17
N GLU A 59 -1.59 -10.87 5.68
CA GLU A 59 -0.76 -10.23 4.68
C GLU A 59 -0.06 -9.03 5.30
N LEU A 60 1.17 -8.78 4.87
CA LEU A 60 1.94 -7.64 5.31
C LEU A 60 1.72 -6.45 4.39
N VAL A 61 1.62 -5.28 4.98
CA VAL A 61 1.48 -4.03 4.25
C VAL A 61 2.57 -3.08 4.72
N TYR A 62 3.44 -2.68 3.81
CA TYR A 62 4.44 -1.68 4.12
C TYR A 62 3.76 -0.32 4.08
N LEU A 63 3.91 0.44 5.16
CA LEU A 63 3.15 1.67 5.35
C LEU A 63 4.08 2.87 5.52
N PHE A 64 3.88 3.88 4.69
CA PHE A 64 4.51 5.17 4.90
C PHE A 64 3.40 6.18 5.17
N ALA A 65 3.30 6.63 6.42
CA ALA A 65 2.25 7.56 6.85
C ALA A 65 2.80 8.52 7.88
N PRO A 66 3.65 9.47 7.45
CA PRO A 66 4.33 10.35 8.40
C PRO A 66 3.38 11.24 9.20
N GLU A 67 2.21 11.53 8.66
CA GLU A 67 1.22 12.38 9.35
C GLU A 67 0.34 11.58 10.30
N HIS A 68 0.47 10.25 10.32
CA HIS A 68 -0.38 9.39 11.14
C HIS A 68 0.46 8.36 11.87
N PRO A 69 1.33 8.81 12.80
CA PRO A 69 2.26 7.87 13.46
C PRO A 69 1.57 6.82 14.33
N GLU A 70 0.31 7.07 14.70
CA GLU A 70 -0.43 6.12 15.53
C GLU A 70 -1.42 5.28 14.74
N LEU A 71 -1.34 5.33 13.42
CA LEU A 71 -2.27 4.58 12.59
C LEU A 71 -2.13 3.08 12.85
N ALA A 72 -3.25 2.44 13.14
CA ALA A 72 -3.30 1.02 13.37
C ALA A 72 -4.61 0.47 12.81
N LEU A 73 -4.57 -0.78 12.40
CA LEU A 73 -5.76 -1.49 11.95
C LEU A 73 -6.28 -2.40 13.05
N PRO A 74 -7.56 -2.78 13.00
CA PRO A 74 -8.12 -3.67 14.02
C PRO A 74 -7.36 -4.99 14.08
N GLN A 75 -7.29 -5.57 15.27
CA GLN A 75 -6.71 -6.89 15.42
C GLN A 75 -7.53 -7.91 14.62
N ASN A 76 -6.85 -8.90 14.10
CA ASN A 76 -7.49 -9.99 13.37
C ASN A 76 -8.19 -9.54 12.09
N CYS A 77 -7.78 -8.40 11.55
CA CYS A 77 -8.34 -7.93 10.28
C CYS A 77 -7.71 -8.63 9.07
N GLY A 78 -6.64 -9.39 9.29
CA GLY A 78 -5.97 -10.07 8.21
C GLY A 78 -4.82 -9.28 7.59
N TRP A 79 -4.53 -8.11 8.10
CA TRP A 79 -3.46 -7.25 7.60
C TRP A 79 -2.55 -6.84 8.74
N SER A 80 -1.25 -6.79 8.46
CA SER A 80 -0.26 -6.36 9.43
C SER A 80 0.55 -5.22 8.82
N LEU A 81 0.57 -4.07 9.48
CA LEU A 81 1.26 -2.89 8.99
C LEU A 81 2.72 -2.91 9.41
N ILE A 82 3.60 -2.61 8.48
CA ILE A 82 5.03 -2.49 8.72
C ILE A 82 5.43 -1.06 8.37
N PRO A 83 5.76 -0.23 9.36
CA PRO A 83 6.11 1.17 9.10
C PRO A 83 7.40 1.27 8.30
N LEU A 84 7.42 2.21 7.37
CA LEU A 84 8.61 2.51 6.61
C LEU A 84 9.14 3.88 7.01
N GLN A 85 10.46 4.01 6.96
CA GLN A 85 11.11 5.30 7.13
C GLN A 85 11.22 5.99 5.78
N THR A 86 11.37 7.30 5.80
CA THR A 86 11.42 8.10 4.59
C THR A 86 12.48 7.59 3.62
N GLU A 87 13.63 7.19 4.12
CA GLU A 87 14.74 6.77 3.26
C GLU A 87 14.51 5.43 2.59
N GLN A 88 13.47 4.69 2.98
CA GLN A 88 13.19 3.39 2.40
C GLN A 88 12.29 3.46 1.16
N LEU A 89 11.59 4.55 0.96
CA LEU A 89 10.67 4.69 -0.15
C LEU A 89 11.35 4.63 -1.52
N PRO A 90 12.47 5.32 -1.75
CA PRO A 90 13.10 5.28 -3.06
C PRO A 90 13.51 3.88 -3.48
N VAL A 91 13.89 3.04 -2.53
CA VAL A 91 14.28 1.68 -2.85
C VAL A 91 13.12 0.90 -3.44
N LEU A 92 11.94 1.03 -2.84
CA LEU A 92 10.77 0.34 -3.37
C LEU A 92 10.32 0.91 -4.71
N ALA A 93 10.47 2.20 -4.91
CA ALA A 93 10.08 2.85 -6.15
C ALA A 93 11.00 2.48 -7.31
N HIS A 94 12.16 1.94 -7.02
CA HIS A 94 13.15 1.60 -8.04
C HIS A 94 13.16 0.13 -8.41
N TYR A 95 12.09 -0.60 -8.14
CA TYR A 95 12.00 -1.97 -8.60
C TYR A 95 12.09 -2.01 -10.11
N PRO A 96 12.78 -3.02 -10.64
CA PRO A 96 13.15 -2.98 -12.04
C PRO A 96 12.02 -3.06 -13.05
N SER A 97 10.91 -3.62 -12.69
CA SER A 97 9.85 -3.74 -13.67
C SER A 97 8.88 -2.62 -13.61
N ALA A 98 9.32 -1.53 -13.11
CA ALA A 98 8.51 -0.35 -13.11
C ALA A 98 8.29 0.17 -14.51
N ALA A 99 8.28 -0.69 -15.48
CA ALA A 99 7.81 -0.31 -16.78
C ALA A 99 6.45 0.31 -16.70
N VAL A 100 5.85 0.10 -15.64
CA VAL A 100 4.60 0.70 -15.43
C VAL A 100 4.83 2.09 -15.00
N ASN A 101 4.23 2.85 -15.12
CA ASN A 101 3.79 4.08 -14.61
C ASN A 101 4.67 4.70 -13.53
N HIS A 102 5.87 5.09 -13.92
CA HIS A 102 6.71 5.89 -13.05
C HIS A 102 5.97 7.13 -12.55
N THR A 103 5.13 7.68 -13.39
CA THR A 103 4.36 8.86 -13.00
C THR A 103 3.44 8.57 -11.83
N GLU A 104 2.73 7.44 -11.89
CA GLU A 104 1.83 7.09 -10.79
C GLU A 104 2.59 6.78 -9.52
N ILE A 105 3.71 6.08 -9.64
CA ILE A 105 4.54 5.77 -8.48
C ILE A 105 5.08 7.06 -7.87
N ASN A 106 5.54 7.98 -8.68
CA ASN A 106 6.06 9.24 -8.19
C ASN A 106 4.97 10.06 -7.50
N GLN A 107 3.75 9.98 -7.97
CA GLN A 107 2.64 10.66 -7.30
C GLN A 107 2.39 10.07 -5.92
N CYS A 108 2.61 8.78 -5.76
CA CYS A 108 2.43 8.15 -4.46
C CYS A 108 3.54 8.52 -3.48
N VAL A 109 4.77 8.59 -3.96
CA VAL A 109 5.91 8.76 -3.06
C VAL A 109 6.44 10.19 -2.99
N ALA A 110 5.90 11.05 -3.80
CA ALA A 110 6.31 12.45 -3.77
C ALA A 110 5.52 13.19 -2.71
#